data_f61395950557ced40cbc8d775f750c6e
#
_entry.id   f61395950557ced40cbc8d775f750c6e
#
_cell.length_a   1.000
_cell.length_b   1.000
_cell.length_c   1.000
_cell.angle_alpha   90.00
_cell.angle_beta   90.00
_cell.angle_gamma   90.00
#
_symmetry.space_group_name_H-M   'P 1'
#
loop_
_entity.id
_entity.type
_entity.pdbx_description
1 polymer ?
#
loop_
_entity_poly.entity_id
_entity_poly.type
_entity_poly.pdbx_seq_one_letter_code
_entity_poly.pdbx_strand_id
1 'polypeptide(L)'
;MLFPLLLGTIVSQWNGVGVALVGEISGLWIWIFAHEWKHRKSPQKAKISTTLSQIFGKWRNHLAVWITALAIPVFWGVRLAEIVVYPPLTKLVNLPKYDAKEWVNVSRQKFQGLVGYDLIWCLYCDWMTGVWSLGTEMLRNVESFWCPIRFYSDKKCENCKIDFPDIEDGWVSADGTIEDVTKVLQTKYSITTNSSWFGHNDRKNRN
;
A
#
# COMPACT_ATOMS: atom_id res chain seq x y z
N MET A 1 -7.44 -1.70 -14.89
CA MET A 1 -7.52 -0.22 -14.93
C MET A 1 -6.35 0.44 -15.67
N LEU A 2 -5.08 0.26 -15.33
CA LEU A 2 -3.96 0.93 -16.04
C LEU A 2 -3.78 0.49 -17.48
N PHE A 3 -3.98 -0.76 -17.80
CA PHE A 3 -3.74 -1.31 -19.14
C PHE A 3 -4.66 -0.72 -20.22
N PRO A 4 -5.99 -0.60 -20.03
CA PRO A 4 -6.85 0.08 -20.98
C PRO A 4 -6.54 1.58 -21.13
N LEU A 5 -6.14 2.26 -20.03
CA LEU A 5 -5.74 3.67 -20.09
C LEU A 5 -4.47 3.87 -20.92
N LEU A 6 -3.45 3.03 -20.74
CA LEU A 6 -2.22 3.07 -21.53
C LEU A 6 -2.48 2.76 -23.01
N LEU A 7 -3.31 1.75 -23.30
CA LEU A 7 -3.72 1.46 -24.66
C LEU A 7 -4.50 2.62 -25.29
N GLY A 8 -5.40 3.23 -24.55
CA GLY A 8 -6.16 4.39 -25.00
C GLY A 8 -5.27 5.59 -25.36
N THR A 9 -4.23 5.86 -24.55
CA THR A 9 -3.26 6.93 -24.84
C THR A 9 -2.42 6.63 -26.09
N ILE A 10 -2.02 5.39 -26.29
CA ILE A 10 -1.21 4.98 -27.46
C ILE A 10 -2.02 5.04 -28.76
N VAL A 11 -3.29 4.61 -28.71
CA VAL A 11 -4.11 4.44 -29.93
C VAL A 11 -4.81 5.72 -30.38
N SER A 12 -5.23 6.58 -29.45
CA SER A 12 -6.12 7.72 -29.78
C SER A 12 -5.85 8.99 -28.95
N GLN A 13 -4.67 9.12 -28.38
CA GLN A 13 -4.31 10.26 -27.52
C GLN A 13 -5.36 10.51 -26.42
N TRP A 14 -5.70 11.77 -26.14
CA TRP A 14 -6.62 12.15 -25.07
C TRP A 14 -8.04 11.59 -25.22
N ASN A 15 -8.52 11.41 -26.44
CA ASN A 15 -9.83 10.82 -26.70
C ASN A 15 -9.90 9.35 -26.27
N GLY A 16 -8.81 8.60 -26.49
CA GLY A 16 -8.71 7.22 -26.05
C GLY A 16 -8.70 7.06 -24.55
N VAL A 17 -8.05 7.98 -23.81
CA VAL A 17 -8.10 8.01 -22.35
C VAL A 17 -9.51 8.24 -21.85
N GLY A 18 -10.23 9.20 -22.42
CA GLY A 18 -11.62 9.47 -22.07
C GLY A 18 -12.52 8.26 -22.28
N VAL A 19 -12.42 7.61 -23.42
CA VAL A 19 -13.18 6.39 -23.76
C VAL A 19 -12.85 5.25 -22.79
N ALA A 20 -11.57 5.05 -22.47
CA ALA A 20 -11.15 4.02 -21.52
C ALA A 20 -11.71 4.27 -20.11
N LEU A 21 -11.64 5.51 -19.61
CA LEU A 21 -12.20 5.88 -18.31
C LEU A 21 -13.72 5.67 -18.25
N VAL A 22 -14.44 6.11 -19.28
CA VAL A 22 -15.90 5.90 -19.36
C VAL A 22 -16.21 4.40 -19.40
N GLY A 23 -15.46 3.63 -20.17
CA GLY A 23 -15.62 2.18 -20.25
C GLY A 23 -15.38 1.49 -18.91
N GLU A 24 -14.33 1.85 -18.20
CA GLU A 24 -14.02 1.29 -16.88
C GLU A 24 -15.08 1.65 -15.82
N ILE A 25 -15.51 2.91 -15.78
CA ILE A 25 -16.56 3.35 -14.85
C ILE A 25 -17.88 2.66 -15.17
N SER A 26 -18.24 2.58 -16.45
CA SER A 26 -19.48 1.89 -16.87
C SER A 26 -19.43 0.41 -16.55
N GLY A 27 -18.33 -0.25 -16.83
CA GLY A 27 -18.10 -1.66 -16.51
C GLY A 27 -18.19 -1.93 -15.01
N LEU A 28 -17.64 -1.04 -14.18
CA LEU A 28 -17.74 -1.11 -12.74
C LEU A 28 -19.20 -1.02 -12.27
N TRP A 29 -19.97 -0.07 -12.78
CA TRP A 29 -21.38 0.08 -12.44
C TRP A 29 -22.22 -1.12 -12.89
N ILE A 30 -22.00 -1.62 -14.11
CA ILE A 30 -22.68 -2.82 -14.61
C ILE A 30 -22.40 -4.00 -13.68
N TRP A 31 -21.14 -4.19 -13.28
CA TRP A 31 -20.78 -5.26 -12.36
C TRP A 31 -21.46 -5.10 -10.98
N ILE A 32 -21.47 -3.88 -10.41
CA ILE A 32 -22.12 -3.58 -9.13
C ILE A 32 -23.60 -3.96 -9.20
N PHE A 33 -24.33 -3.51 -10.21
CA PHE A 33 -25.75 -3.81 -10.38
C PHE A 33 -26.02 -5.30 -10.58
N ALA A 34 -25.24 -5.97 -11.42
CA ALA A 34 -25.36 -7.40 -11.67
C ALA A 34 -25.13 -8.21 -10.38
N HIS A 35 -24.08 -7.83 -9.62
CA HIS A 35 -23.77 -8.48 -8.35
C HIS A 35 -24.84 -8.26 -7.30
N GLU A 36 -25.36 -7.04 -7.14
CA GLU A 36 -26.47 -6.74 -6.22
C GLU A 36 -27.76 -7.47 -6.62
N TRP A 37 -28.04 -7.56 -7.92
CA TRP A 37 -29.20 -8.28 -8.41
C TRP A 37 -29.12 -9.78 -8.13
N LYS A 38 -27.95 -10.38 -8.37
CA LYS A 38 -27.71 -11.79 -8.05
C LYS A 38 -27.91 -12.10 -6.57
N HIS A 39 -27.52 -11.18 -5.68
CA HIS A 39 -27.58 -11.36 -4.22
C HIS A 39 -28.81 -10.70 -3.58
N ARG A 40 -29.81 -10.26 -4.35
CA ARG A 40 -31.03 -9.59 -3.83
C ARG A 40 -31.84 -10.40 -2.82
N LYS A 41 -31.69 -11.73 -2.83
CA LYS A 41 -32.39 -12.66 -1.91
C LYS A 41 -31.57 -12.91 -0.62
N SER A 42 -30.42 -12.29 -0.44
CA SER A 42 -29.64 -12.43 0.79
C SER A 42 -30.44 -11.93 1.99
N PRO A 43 -30.45 -12.65 3.13
CA PRO A 43 -31.17 -12.22 4.33
C PRO A 43 -30.59 -10.93 4.93
N GLN A 44 -29.35 -10.60 4.60
CA GLN A 44 -28.67 -9.40 5.09
C GLN A 44 -29.01 -8.20 4.21
N LYS A 45 -29.85 -7.32 4.73
CA LYS A 45 -30.33 -6.11 4.01
C LYS A 45 -29.53 -4.85 4.36
N ALA A 46 -28.73 -4.89 5.44
CA ALA A 46 -27.93 -3.75 5.87
C ALA A 46 -26.77 -3.50 4.89
N LYS A 47 -26.58 -2.24 4.51
CA LYS A 47 -25.47 -1.79 3.66
C LYS A 47 -24.68 -0.71 4.38
N ILE A 48 -23.36 -0.81 4.34
CA ILE A 48 -22.44 0.20 4.92
C ILE A 48 -22.70 1.56 4.28
N SER A 49 -22.78 1.61 2.95
CA SER A 49 -23.04 2.83 2.20
C SER A 49 -24.38 3.50 2.58
N THR A 50 -25.40 2.71 2.87
CA THR A 50 -26.71 3.24 3.31
C THR A 50 -26.61 3.82 4.71
N THR A 51 -25.98 3.11 5.64
CA THR A 51 -25.79 3.58 7.03
C THR A 51 -24.97 4.86 7.07
N LEU A 52 -23.85 4.90 6.35
CA LEU A 52 -23.02 6.11 6.26
C LEU A 52 -23.75 7.27 5.58
N SER A 53 -24.59 6.99 4.59
CA SER A 53 -25.41 8.02 3.94
C SER A 53 -26.48 8.59 4.86
N GLN A 54 -27.00 7.82 5.80
CA GLN A 54 -27.92 8.32 6.85
C GLN A 54 -27.20 9.22 7.86
N ILE A 55 -25.96 8.88 8.22
CA ILE A 55 -25.17 9.64 9.21
C ILE A 55 -24.62 10.94 8.62
N PHE A 56 -23.97 10.87 7.46
CA PHE A 56 -23.22 12.00 6.86
C PHE A 56 -23.96 12.69 5.71
N GLY A 57 -25.06 12.11 5.22
CA GLY A 57 -25.77 12.55 4.04
C GLY A 57 -25.27 11.87 2.76
N LYS A 58 -26.23 11.56 1.87
CA LYS A 58 -25.99 10.77 0.65
C LYS A 58 -24.90 11.34 -0.24
N TRP A 59 -24.97 12.63 -0.56
CA TRP A 59 -24.00 13.29 -1.45
C TRP A 59 -22.60 13.37 -0.86
N ARG A 60 -22.51 13.69 0.43
CA ARG A 60 -21.21 13.78 1.12
C ARG A 60 -20.53 12.42 1.16
N ASN A 61 -21.27 11.37 1.49
CA ASN A 61 -20.73 10.02 1.52
C ASN A 61 -20.24 9.57 0.14
N HIS A 62 -21.07 9.74 -0.90
CA HIS A 62 -20.66 9.38 -2.26
C HIS A 62 -19.44 10.16 -2.73
N LEU A 63 -19.42 11.47 -2.57
CA LEU A 63 -18.31 12.31 -2.98
C LEU A 63 -17.02 11.92 -2.24
N ALA A 64 -17.08 11.71 -0.92
CA ALA A 64 -15.94 11.29 -0.14
C ALA A 64 -15.32 9.98 -0.65
N VAL A 65 -16.15 8.97 -0.92
CA VAL A 65 -15.71 7.69 -1.47
C VAL A 65 -15.05 7.85 -2.83
N TRP A 66 -15.63 8.64 -3.75
CA TRP A 66 -15.03 8.86 -5.07
C TRP A 66 -13.75 9.71 -5.03
N ILE A 67 -13.64 10.64 -4.10
CA ILE A 67 -12.38 11.37 -3.86
C ILE A 67 -11.26 10.38 -3.47
N THR A 68 -11.55 9.37 -2.66
CA THR A 68 -10.53 8.35 -2.33
C THR A 68 -10.05 7.59 -3.56
N ALA A 69 -10.86 7.46 -4.60
CA ALA A 69 -10.46 6.82 -5.85
C ALA A 69 -9.36 7.61 -6.60
N LEU A 70 -9.21 8.90 -6.36
CA LEU A 70 -8.13 9.71 -6.94
C LEU A 70 -6.74 9.26 -6.46
N ALA A 71 -6.67 8.52 -5.36
CA ALA A 71 -5.43 7.93 -4.86
C ALA A 71 -5.01 6.65 -5.61
N ILE A 72 -5.87 6.05 -6.44
CA ILE A 72 -5.56 4.81 -7.19
C ILE A 72 -4.23 4.89 -7.95
N PRO A 73 -3.91 5.95 -8.71
CA PRO A 73 -2.64 6.03 -9.41
C PRO A 73 -1.42 6.01 -8.50
N VAL A 74 -1.53 6.60 -7.30
CA VAL A 74 -0.46 6.61 -6.28
C VAL A 74 -0.19 5.18 -5.79
N PHE A 75 -1.25 4.44 -5.43
CA PHE A 75 -1.11 3.05 -4.99
C PHE A 75 -0.55 2.14 -6.08
N TRP A 76 -0.91 2.37 -7.35
CA TRP A 76 -0.29 1.67 -8.47
C TRP A 76 1.18 2.02 -8.64
N GLY A 77 1.55 3.27 -8.43
CA GLY A 77 2.96 3.70 -8.40
C GLY A 77 3.76 2.98 -7.32
N VAL A 78 3.22 2.92 -6.09
CA VAL A 78 3.83 2.16 -4.99
C VAL A 78 3.95 0.67 -5.37
N ARG A 79 2.88 0.07 -5.89
CA ARG A 79 2.89 -1.33 -6.32
C ARG A 79 3.92 -1.62 -7.41
N LEU A 80 4.08 -0.71 -8.35
CA LEU A 80 5.10 -0.82 -9.39
C LEU A 80 6.51 -0.77 -8.78
N ALA A 81 6.75 0.12 -7.83
CA ALA A 81 8.03 0.20 -7.13
C ALA A 81 8.35 -1.09 -6.35
N GLU A 82 7.37 -1.69 -5.69
CA GLU A 82 7.51 -2.99 -5.01
C GLU A 82 7.94 -4.11 -5.96
N ILE A 83 7.44 -4.10 -7.20
CA ILE A 83 7.68 -5.18 -8.18
C ILE A 83 8.96 -4.93 -8.99
N VAL A 84 9.25 -3.68 -9.32
CA VAL A 84 10.33 -3.34 -10.27
C VAL A 84 11.57 -2.80 -9.56
N VAL A 85 11.40 -1.95 -8.55
CA VAL A 85 12.53 -1.26 -7.89
C VAL A 85 13.11 -2.10 -6.76
N TYR A 86 12.28 -2.65 -5.91
CA TYR A 86 12.76 -3.35 -4.70
C TYR A 86 13.47 -4.69 -4.98
N PRO A 87 13.03 -5.57 -5.91
CA PRO A 87 13.69 -6.86 -6.13
C PRO A 87 15.15 -6.79 -6.57
N PRO A 88 15.60 -5.85 -7.42
CA PRO A 88 17.02 -5.66 -7.68
C PRO A 88 17.82 -5.35 -6.42
N LEU A 89 17.28 -4.57 -5.50
CA LEU A 89 17.95 -4.20 -4.25
C LEU A 89 18.16 -5.40 -3.33
N THR A 90 17.22 -6.34 -3.30
CA THR A 90 17.40 -7.59 -2.53
C THR A 90 18.58 -8.42 -3.03
N LYS A 91 18.92 -8.32 -4.32
CA LYS A 91 20.06 -9.03 -4.92
C LYS A 91 21.36 -8.26 -4.78
N LEU A 92 21.33 -6.94 -4.90
CA LEU A 92 22.52 -6.09 -4.91
C LEU A 92 23.06 -5.83 -3.51
N VAL A 93 22.18 -5.58 -2.56
CA VAL A 93 22.55 -5.17 -1.20
C VAL A 93 21.89 -6.04 -0.12
N ASN A 94 21.41 -7.22 -0.50
CA ASN A 94 20.82 -8.21 0.41
C ASN A 94 19.70 -7.67 1.30
N LEU A 95 18.83 -6.78 0.78
CA LEU A 95 17.66 -6.36 1.53
C LEU A 95 16.69 -7.53 1.74
N PRO A 96 15.89 -7.52 2.81
CA PRO A 96 14.92 -8.57 3.09
C PRO A 96 13.96 -8.81 1.93
N LYS A 97 13.62 -10.07 1.70
CA LYS A 97 12.62 -10.45 0.70
C LYS A 97 11.25 -10.57 1.37
N TYR A 98 10.23 -10.16 0.66
CA TYR A 98 8.85 -10.25 1.14
C TYR A 98 7.99 -11.05 0.16
N ASP A 99 7.14 -11.94 0.68
CA ASP A 99 6.07 -12.51 -0.12
C ASP A 99 4.91 -11.50 -0.19
N ALA A 100 4.78 -10.85 -1.34
CA ALA A 100 3.71 -9.88 -1.55
C ALA A 100 2.30 -10.45 -1.34
N LYS A 101 2.10 -11.76 -1.43
CA LYS A 101 0.80 -12.41 -1.20
C LYS A 101 0.38 -12.38 0.26
N GLU A 102 1.33 -12.34 1.19
CA GLU A 102 1.02 -12.22 2.61
C GLU A 102 0.53 -10.81 2.96
N TRP A 103 1.05 -9.80 2.28
CA TRP A 103 0.76 -8.40 2.52
C TRP A 103 -0.43 -7.88 1.72
N VAL A 104 -0.45 -8.18 0.42
CA VAL A 104 -1.47 -7.70 -0.51
C VAL A 104 -2.49 -8.80 -0.73
N ASN A 105 -3.08 -9.28 0.35
CA ASN A 105 -4.09 -10.34 0.34
C ASN A 105 -5.48 -9.75 0.49
N VAL A 106 -6.25 -9.79 -0.60
CA VAL A 106 -7.64 -9.30 -0.59
C VAL A 106 -8.53 -10.40 -0.01
N SER A 107 -9.12 -10.14 1.14
CA SER A 107 -9.88 -11.13 1.93
C SER A 107 -11.30 -10.73 2.28
N ARG A 108 -11.66 -9.45 2.13
CA ARG A 108 -12.96 -8.93 2.56
C ARG A 108 -14.17 -9.47 1.79
N GLN A 109 -13.96 -10.08 0.62
CA GLN A 109 -15.02 -10.84 -0.09
C GLN A 109 -15.56 -12.04 0.71
N LYS A 110 -14.79 -12.50 1.72
CA LYS A 110 -15.23 -13.57 2.62
C LYS A 110 -16.20 -13.10 3.69
N PHE A 111 -16.32 -11.79 3.90
CA PHE A 111 -17.22 -11.22 4.88
C PHE A 111 -18.67 -11.34 4.40
N GLN A 112 -19.53 -11.91 5.25
CA GLN A 112 -20.94 -12.15 4.89
C GLN A 112 -21.72 -10.85 4.77
N GLY A 113 -22.48 -10.70 3.68
CA GLY A 113 -23.35 -9.56 3.45
C GLY A 113 -22.73 -8.37 2.72
N LEU A 114 -21.41 -8.40 2.42
CA LEU A 114 -20.82 -7.42 1.53
C LEU A 114 -21.18 -7.74 0.08
N VAL A 115 -21.93 -6.84 -0.56
CA VAL A 115 -22.38 -7.01 -1.95
C VAL A 115 -22.24 -5.72 -2.75
N GLY A 116 -22.05 -5.86 -4.06
CA GLY A 116 -22.09 -4.78 -5.03
C GLY A 116 -21.17 -3.61 -4.65
N TYR A 117 -21.76 -2.45 -4.45
CA TYR A 117 -21.04 -1.21 -4.15
C TYR A 117 -20.16 -1.30 -2.90
N ASP A 118 -20.69 -1.82 -1.79
CA ASP A 118 -19.93 -1.95 -0.54
C ASP A 118 -18.77 -2.92 -0.69
N LEU A 119 -18.97 -4.02 -1.42
CA LEU A 119 -17.90 -5.00 -1.66
C LEU A 119 -16.75 -4.39 -2.44
N ILE A 120 -17.01 -3.68 -3.54
CA ILE A 120 -15.93 -3.07 -4.37
C ILE A 120 -15.05 -2.13 -3.53
N TRP A 121 -15.67 -1.27 -2.74
CA TRP A 121 -14.90 -0.32 -1.93
C TRP A 121 -14.15 -0.99 -0.78
N CYS A 122 -14.73 -2.05 -0.20
CA CYS A 122 -14.03 -2.85 0.80
C CYS A 122 -12.84 -3.60 0.20
N LEU A 123 -12.97 -4.14 -1.02
CA LEU A 123 -11.85 -4.81 -1.71
C LEU A 123 -10.75 -3.82 -2.09
N TYR A 124 -11.14 -2.63 -2.57
CA TYR A 124 -10.19 -1.55 -2.86
C TYR A 124 -9.43 -1.12 -1.60
N CYS A 125 -10.12 -0.91 -0.49
CA CYS A 125 -9.52 -0.55 0.79
C CYS A 125 -8.55 -1.64 1.30
N ASP A 126 -8.93 -2.90 1.18
CA ASP A 126 -8.12 -4.05 1.59
C ASP A 126 -6.82 -4.12 0.76
N TRP A 127 -6.94 -4.02 -0.56
CA TRP A 127 -5.80 -3.97 -1.48
C TRP A 127 -4.88 -2.77 -1.20
N MET A 128 -5.46 -1.58 -1.08
CA MET A 128 -4.73 -0.33 -0.83
C MET A 128 -3.93 -0.40 0.47
N THR A 129 -4.54 -0.92 1.54
CA THR A 129 -3.88 -1.07 2.84
C THR A 129 -2.70 -2.04 2.76
N GLY A 130 -2.87 -3.17 2.05
CA GLY A 130 -1.80 -4.14 1.84
C GLY A 130 -0.62 -3.56 1.07
N VAL A 131 -0.89 -2.87 -0.04
CA VAL A 131 0.16 -2.19 -0.84
C VAL A 131 0.88 -1.14 0.01
N TRP A 132 0.15 -0.30 0.73
CA TRP A 132 0.79 0.73 1.55
C TRP A 132 1.66 0.15 2.65
N SER A 133 1.18 -0.88 3.34
CA SER A 133 1.92 -1.53 4.42
C SER A 133 3.21 -2.17 3.92
N LEU A 134 3.15 -2.91 2.81
CA LEU A 134 4.34 -3.51 2.20
C LEU A 134 5.31 -2.43 1.70
N GLY A 135 4.80 -1.41 1.01
CA GLY A 135 5.61 -0.30 0.51
C GLY A 135 6.32 0.46 1.64
N THR A 136 5.64 0.68 2.76
CA THR A 136 6.24 1.30 3.94
C THR A 136 7.36 0.44 4.52
N GLU A 137 7.15 -0.87 4.64
CA GLU A 137 8.16 -1.82 5.12
C GLU A 137 9.40 -1.81 4.21
N MET A 138 9.21 -1.89 2.90
CA MET A 138 10.29 -1.84 1.92
C MET A 138 11.05 -0.51 1.98
N LEU A 139 10.33 0.61 2.09
CA LEU A 139 10.93 1.94 2.19
C LEU A 139 11.82 2.07 3.43
N ARG A 140 11.35 1.56 4.58
CA ARG A 140 12.14 1.59 5.82
C ARG A 140 13.42 0.77 5.74
N ASN A 141 13.39 -0.37 5.06
CA ASN A 141 14.61 -1.13 4.79
C ASN A 141 15.61 -0.33 3.95
N VAL A 142 15.12 0.37 2.94
CA VAL A 142 15.96 1.26 2.11
C VAL A 142 16.53 2.41 2.94
N GLU A 143 15.70 3.08 3.73
CA GLU A 143 16.14 4.17 4.61
C GLU A 143 17.18 3.70 5.61
N SER A 144 16.93 2.60 6.32
CA SER A 144 17.85 2.07 7.31
C SER A 144 19.17 1.58 6.72
N PHE A 145 19.16 1.15 5.46
CA PHE A 145 20.36 0.73 4.76
C PHE A 145 21.26 1.91 4.38
N TRP A 146 20.71 2.95 3.75
CA TRP A 146 21.50 4.08 3.26
C TRP A 146 21.62 5.23 4.24
N CYS A 147 20.62 5.45 5.09
CA CYS A 147 20.54 6.64 5.92
C CYS A 147 19.86 6.32 7.27
N PRO A 148 20.52 5.58 8.17
CA PRO A 148 19.95 5.19 9.47
C PRO A 148 19.96 6.37 10.45
N ILE A 149 19.33 7.50 10.09
CA ILE A 149 19.25 8.71 10.88
C ILE A 149 17.82 8.91 11.34
N ARG A 150 17.61 9.18 12.62
CA ARG A 150 16.29 9.50 13.16
C ARG A 150 15.76 10.79 12.58
N PHE A 151 14.46 10.88 12.41
CA PHE A 151 13.82 12.11 11.97
C PHE A 151 13.88 13.19 13.07
N TYR A 152 14.03 14.42 12.65
CA TYR A 152 13.87 15.61 13.50
C TYR A 152 12.39 15.94 13.76
N SER A 153 11.54 14.93 13.88
CA SER A 153 10.10 15.05 14.05
C SER A 153 9.60 13.98 14.99
N ASP A 154 9.15 14.39 16.15
CA ASP A 154 8.62 13.49 17.19
C ASP A 154 7.51 12.59 16.64
N LYS A 155 6.57 13.14 15.88
CA LYS A 155 5.48 12.35 15.27
C LYS A 155 5.97 11.28 14.31
N LYS A 156 6.96 11.59 13.48
CA LYS A 156 7.54 10.59 12.58
C LYS A 156 8.31 9.53 13.37
N CYS A 157 9.05 9.94 14.38
CA CYS A 157 9.78 9.02 15.25
C CYS A 157 8.84 8.10 16.04
N GLU A 158 7.73 8.61 16.57
CA GLU A 158 6.74 7.79 17.27
C GLU A 158 6.13 6.73 16.37
N ASN A 159 5.70 7.10 15.16
CA ASN A 159 5.18 6.14 14.19
C ASN A 159 6.23 5.11 13.79
N CYS A 160 7.48 5.56 13.59
CA CYS A 160 8.57 4.64 13.27
C CYS A 160 8.89 3.67 14.40
N LYS A 161 8.76 4.07 15.67
CA LYS A 161 8.94 3.17 16.82
C LYS A 161 7.92 2.05 16.88
N ILE A 162 6.68 2.34 16.47
CA ILE A 162 5.61 1.33 16.40
C ILE A 162 5.91 0.31 15.31
N ASP A 163 6.23 0.79 14.11
CA ASP A 163 6.47 -0.05 12.94
C ASP A 163 7.85 -0.73 12.98
N PHE A 164 8.84 -0.07 13.59
CA PHE A 164 10.24 -0.47 13.64
C PHE A 164 10.84 -0.20 15.02
N PRO A 165 10.53 -1.02 16.02
CA PRO A 165 10.95 -0.81 17.43
C PRO A 165 12.48 -0.79 17.61
N ASP A 166 13.24 -1.36 16.68
CA ASP A 166 14.70 -1.35 16.68
C ASP A 166 15.34 -0.02 16.28
N ILE A 167 14.56 0.97 15.85
CA ILE A 167 15.07 2.31 15.54
C ILE A 167 15.74 2.97 16.73
N GLU A 168 15.21 2.77 17.94
CA GLU A 168 15.77 3.38 19.16
C GLU A 168 17.23 3.01 19.40
N ASP A 169 17.57 1.75 19.18
CA ASP A 169 18.91 1.20 19.46
C ASP A 169 19.80 1.07 18.24
N GLY A 170 19.24 1.26 17.03
CA GLY A 170 19.93 1.00 15.77
C GLY A 170 20.23 2.22 14.91
N TRP A 171 19.46 3.30 15.06
CA TRP A 171 19.59 4.49 14.23
C TRP A 171 20.28 5.63 14.98
N VAL A 172 21.00 6.45 14.23
CA VAL A 172 21.70 7.63 14.76
C VAL A 172 20.68 8.71 15.14
N SER A 173 20.95 9.44 16.22
CA SER A 173 20.13 10.58 16.63
C SER A 173 20.04 11.64 15.54
N ALA A 174 18.92 12.37 15.48
CA ALA A 174 18.74 13.49 14.56
C ALA A 174 19.78 14.61 14.76
N ASP A 175 20.33 14.71 15.96
CA ASP A 175 21.41 15.67 16.31
C ASP A 175 22.82 15.07 16.20
N GLY A 176 22.94 13.84 15.67
CA GLY A 176 24.20 13.14 15.49
C GLY A 176 25.03 13.68 14.33
N THR A 177 26.19 13.06 14.12
CA THR A 177 27.16 13.43 13.10
C THR A 177 27.29 12.37 12.02
N ILE A 178 27.96 12.70 10.91
CA ILE A 178 28.26 11.73 9.84
C ILE A 178 29.20 10.63 10.32
N GLU A 179 30.05 10.93 11.30
CA GLU A 179 30.95 9.96 11.93
C GLU A 179 30.14 8.90 12.69
N ASP A 180 29.06 9.30 13.36
CA ASP A 180 28.14 8.36 14.03
C ASP A 180 27.44 7.45 13.03
N VAL A 181 26.98 8.00 11.90
CA VAL A 181 26.41 7.21 10.80
C VAL A 181 27.41 6.20 10.27
N THR A 182 28.63 6.64 9.99
CA THR A 182 29.71 5.77 9.48
C THR A 182 30.01 4.63 10.46
N LYS A 183 30.09 4.94 11.75
CA LYS A 183 30.30 3.93 12.80
C LYS A 183 29.18 2.91 12.87
N VAL A 184 27.93 3.36 12.79
CA VAL A 184 26.76 2.47 12.77
C VAL A 184 26.80 1.54 11.56
N LEU A 185 27.06 2.08 10.36
CA LEU A 185 27.15 1.29 9.13
C LEU A 185 28.29 0.26 9.20
N GLN A 186 29.47 0.64 9.65
CA GLN A 186 30.60 -0.27 9.81
C GLN A 186 30.33 -1.38 10.81
N THR A 187 29.65 -1.08 11.90
CA THR A 187 29.30 -2.06 12.94
C THR A 187 28.23 -3.05 12.45
N LYS A 188 27.23 -2.54 11.73
CA LYS A 188 26.05 -3.34 11.31
C LYS A 188 26.31 -4.14 10.04
N TYR A 189 27.15 -3.64 9.13
CA TYR A 189 27.46 -4.28 7.85
C TYR A 189 28.88 -4.84 7.79
N SER A 190 29.40 -5.39 8.88
CA SER A 190 30.68 -6.06 8.84
C SER A 190 30.65 -7.22 7.83
N ILE A 191 31.75 -7.40 7.09
CA ILE A 191 31.91 -8.38 5.99
C ILE A 191 31.60 -9.82 6.46
N THR A 192 31.70 -10.09 7.75
CA THR A 192 31.45 -11.40 8.36
C THR A 192 29.99 -11.67 8.70
N THR A 193 29.16 -10.66 8.76
CA THR A 193 27.74 -10.83 8.99
C THR A 193 27.01 -10.84 7.65
N ASN A 194 26.50 -11.98 7.28
CA ASN A 194 25.60 -12.14 6.14
C ASN A 194 24.23 -11.47 6.43
N SER A 195 24.26 -10.36 7.16
CA SER A 195 23.08 -9.63 7.55
C SER A 195 22.62 -8.80 6.35
N SER A 196 21.62 -9.29 5.72
CA SER A 196 20.91 -8.61 4.65
C SER A 196 20.39 -7.24 5.04
N TRP A 197 20.35 -6.94 6.35
CA TRP A 197 19.88 -5.69 6.88
C TRP A 197 20.17 -5.59 8.39
N PHE A 198 20.30 -4.40 8.90
CA PHE A 198 20.28 -4.19 10.32
C PHE A 198 18.90 -3.69 10.77
N GLY A 199 18.36 -4.24 11.83
CA GLY A 199 17.07 -3.84 12.34
C GLY A 199 16.30 -4.98 12.96
N HIS A 200 15.00 -4.93 12.82
CA HIS A 200 14.06 -5.77 13.54
C HIS A 200 14.37 -7.27 13.40
N ASN A 201 14.45 -7.98 14.53
CA ASN A 201 14.81 -9.41 14.54
C ASN A 201 13.85 -10.28 13.71
N ASP A 202 12.58 -9.94 13.70
CA ASP A 202 11.57 -10.65 12.90
C ASP A 202 11.81 -10.56 11.39
N ARG A 203 12.54 -9.56 10.91
CA ARG A 203 12.90 -9.43 9.51
C ARG A 203 14.02 -10.37 9.12
N LYS A 204 14.92 -10.72 10.05
CA LYS A 204 15.99 -11.70 9.82
C LYS A 204 15.45 -13.12 9.59
N ASN A 205 14.29 -13.42 10.16
CA ASN A 205 13.66 -14.73 10.11
C ASN A 205 12.69 -14.92 8.93
N ARG A 206 12.52 -13.90 8.10
CA ARG A 206 11.60 -13.92 6.93
C ARG A 206 12.30 -14.24 5.60
N ASN A 207 13.55 -14.63 5.63
CA ASN A 207 14.32 -15.05 4.45
C ASN A 207 14.24 -16.55 4.21
#